data_59670241497f808f516b49f19d86b6e1
#
_entry.id   59670241497f808f516b49f19d86b6e1
#
_cell.length_a   1.000
_cell.length_b   1.000
_cell.length_c   1.000
_cell.angle_alpha   90.00
_cell.angle_beta   90.00
_cell.angle_gamma   90.00
#
_symmetry.space_group_name_H-M   'P 1'
#
loop_
_entity.id
_entity.type
_entity.pdbx_description
1 polymer ?
#
loop_
_entity_poly.entity_id
_entity_poly.type
_entity_poly.pdbx_seq_one_letter_code
_entity_poly.pdbx_strand_id
1 'polypeptide(L)'
;MNILLIHSDQHRYDCVAAHGQRAIETPNLDRLCAEGASFSRAYSTIPICTPARASLLTGAWPTSHGSFCIPTSELNRAARPQLPTLFSLLKEQGYRTGWVGKYHHELECDEPGQAEGVDEFVPLWHYGKYVEKKGIPKVPTDHGPFGDEN
;
A
#
# COMPACT_ATOMS: atom_id res chain seq x y z
N MET A 1 11.25 11.16 -15.97
CA MET A 1 11.83 10.26 -14.94
C MET A 1 10.75 9.27 -14.53
N ASN A 2 11.05 7.98 -14.37
CA ASN A 2 10.07 7.00 -13.86
C ASN A 2 10.18 6.90 -12.34
N ILE A 3 9.05 6.70 -11.66
CA ILE A 3 8.96 6.58 -10.21
C ILE A 3 8.38 5.20 -9.89
N LEU A 4 9.07 4.42 -9.06
CA LEU A 4 8.56 3.15 -8.52
C LEU A 4 8.53 3.26 -6.99
N LEU A 5 7.33 3.19 -6.42
CA LEU A 5 7.11 3.12 -4.98
C LEU A 5 6.75 1.68 -4.60
N ILE A 6 7.59 1.04 -3.79
CA ILE A 6 7.31 -0.28 -3.22
C ILE A 6 6.94 -0.08 -1.76
N HIS A 7 5.71 -0.43 -1.40
CA HIS A 7 5.17 -0.29 -0.06
C HIS A 7 4.79 -1.65 0.50
N SER A 8 5.50 -2.09 1.54
CA SER A 8 5.14 -3.30 2.30
C SER A 8 4.09 -2.95 3.36
N ASP A 9 3.13 -3.84 3.57
CA ASP A 9 2.24 -3.80 4.72
C ASP A 9 3.00 -4.31 5.96
N GLN A 10 2.59 -3.97 7.14
CA GLN A 10 3.01 -4.51 8.45
C GLN A 10 4.50 -4.96 8.57
N HIS A 11 5.41 -4.22 7.94
CA HIS A 11 6.83 -4.50 7.94
C HIS A 11 7.54 -3.64 8.99
N ARG A 12 8.06 -4.28 10.02
CA ARG A 12 8.81 -3.60 11.08
C ARG A 12 10.19 -3.19 10.57
N TYR A 13 10.66 -2.04 11.04
CA TYR A 13 11.99 -1.51 10.71
C TYR A 13 13.12 -2.51 11.01
N ASP A 14 13.04 -3.20 12.16
CA ASP A 14 14.03 -4.17 12.59
C ASP A 14 13.95 -5.53 11.87
N CYS A 15 13.02 -5.73 10.95
CA CYS A 15 12.95 -6.91 10.08
C CYS A 15 13.79 -6.77 8.80
N VAL A 16 14.62 -5.74 8.69
CA VAL A 16 15.63 -5.59 7.64
C VAL A 16 17.00 -5.88 8.24
N ALA A 17 17.77 -6.80 7.65
CA ALA A 17 19.03 -7.26 8.23
C ALA A 17 20.07 -6.12 8.36
N ALA A 18 20.10 -5.19 7.40
CA ALA A 18 20.93 -3.98 7.46
C ALA A 18 20.64 -3.09 8.70
N HIS A 19 19.47 -3.24 9.31
CA HIS A 19 19.07 -2.50 10.53
C HIS A 19 19.32 -3.28 11.83
N GLY A 20 20.06 -4.39 11.77
CA GLY A 20 20.51 -5.15 12.94
C GLY A 20 19.77 -6.47 13.18
N GLN A 21 18.71 -6.80 12.44
CA GLN A 21 18.05 -8.10 12.53
C GLN A 21 18.88 -9.17 11.83
N ARG A 22 19.14 -10.28 12.54
CA ARG A 22 19.94 -11.40 12.00
C ARG A 22 19.12 -12.68 11.76
N ALA A 23 17.86 -12.71 12.16
CA ALA A 23 17.01 -13.88 12.03
C ALA A 23 16.39 -14.00 10.62
N ILE A 24 16.42 -12.93 9.84
CA ILE A 24 15.83 -12.84 8.52
C ILE A 24 16.89 -12.30 7.55
N GLU A 25 17.07 -12.98 6.44
CA GLU A 25 17.96 -12.52 5.37
C GLU A 25 17.18 -11.61 4.40
N THR A 26 17.67 -10.39 4.21
CA THR A 26 17.07 -9.40 3.32
C THR A 26 18.07 -8.82 2.32
N PRO A 27 18.76 -9.67 1.51
CA PRO A 27 19.93 -9.25 0.73
C PRO A 27 19.61 -8.13 -0.27
N ASN A 28 18.42 -8.10 -0.84
CA ASN A 28 18.05 -7.05 -1.78
C ASN A 28 17.73 -5.72 -1.09
N LEU A 29 17.08 -5.76 0.09
CA LEU A 29 16.83 -4.55 0.89
C LEU A 29 18.13 -4.02 1.47
N ASP A 30 19.02 -4.90 1.92
CA ASP A 30 20.35 -4.53 2.45
C ASP A 30 21.18 -3.84 1.37
N ARG A 31 21.14 -4.35 0.13
CA ARG A 31 21.79 -3.70 -1.01
C ARG A 31 21.20 -2.31 -1.29
N LEU A 32 19.88 -2.17 -1.28
CA LEU A 32 19.24 -0.86 -1.44
C LEU A 32 19.62 0.12 -0.32
N CYS A 33 19.74 -0.36 0.92
CA CYS A 33 20.23 0.45 2.04
C CYS A 33 21.69 0.89 1.84
N ALA A 34 22.54 0.04 1.27
CA ALA A 34 23.95 0.33 1.05
C ALA A 34 24.21 1.25 -0.16
N GLU A 35 23.41 1.11 -1.22
CA GLU A 35 23.59 1.85 -2.48
C GLU A 35 22.76 3.16 -2.52
N GLY A 36 21.76 3.28 -1.66
CA GLY A 36 20.81 4.40 -1.63
C GLY A 36 20.81 5.16 -0.31
N ALA A 37 19.68 5.79 0.00
CA ALA A 37 19.46 6.47 1.28
C ALA A 37 18.53 5.63 2.17
N SER A 38 18.98 5.34 3.39
CA SER A 38 18.17 4.64 4.40
C SER A 38 17.81 5.59 5.54
N PHE A 39 16.50 5.68 5.84
CA PHE A 39 15.98 6.58 6.87
C PHE A 39 15.67 5.79 8.15
N SER A 40 16.54 5.87 9.14
CA SER A 40 16.41 5.14 10.40
C SER A 40 15.28 5.65 11.32
N ARG A 41 14.74 6.83 11.05
CA ARG A 41 13.70 7.48 11.85
C ARG A 41 12.51 7.95 10.99
N ALA A 42 12.07 7.10 10.07
CA ALA A 42 10.83 7.32 9.34
C ALA A 42 9.66 6.77 10.16
N TYR A 43 8.60 7.55 10.31
CA TYR A 43 7.44 7.21 11.13
C TYR A 43 6.17 7.30 10.30
N SER A 44 5.27 6.34 10.50
CA SER A 44 3.90 6.45 10.01
C SER A 44 3.13 7.45 10.87
N THR A 45 2.21 8.19 10.25
CA THR A 45 1.32 9.12 10.97
C THR A 45 0.40 8.41 11.95
N ILE A 46 0.04 7.16 11.62
CA ILE A 46 -0.81 6.28 12.43
C ILE A 46 -0.51 4.82 12.05
N PRO A 47 -0.39 3.88 13.02
CA PRO A 47 -0.03 2.49 12.74
C PRO A 47 -1.25 1.63 12.35
N ILE A 48 -2.12 2.12 11.49
CA ILE A 48 -3.32 1.44 10.97
C ILE A 48 -3.34 1.60 9.46
N CYS A 49 -3.63 0.53 8.73
CA CYS A 49 -3.45 0.44 7.27
C CYS A 49 -4.19 1.54 6.49
N THR A 50 -5.50 1.69 6.63
CA THR A 50 -6.29 2.67 5.86
C THR A 50 -5.84 4.12 6.10
N PRO A 51 -5.75 4.62 7.34
CA PRO A 51 -5.33 6.01 7.57
C PRO A 51 -3.86 6.26 7.24
N ALA A 52 -2.97 5.27 7.43
CA ALA A 52 -1.57 5.41 7.01
C ALA A 52 -1.44 5.53 5.49
N ARG A 53 -2.24 4.76 4.74
CA ARG A 53 -2.28 4.83 3.28
C ARG A 53 -2.92 6.13 2.79
N ALA A 54 -3.96 6.60 3.46
CA ALA A 54 -4.54 7.92 3.20
C ALA A 54 -3.48 9.03 3.37
N SER A 55 -2.71 8.99 4.45
CA SER A 55 -1.61 9.94 4.68
C SER A 55 -0.52 9.83 3.60
N LEU A 56 -0.13 8.62 3.20
CA LEU A 56 0.85 8.40 2.15
C LEU A 56 0.39 9.00 0.81
N LEU A 57 -0.87 8.77 0.45
CA LEU A 57 -1.41 9.19 -0.84
C LEU A 57 -1.71 10.69 -0.91
N THR A 58 -2.14 11.30 0.19
CA THR A 58 -2.54 12.72 0.22
C THR A 58 -1.47 13.65 0.75
N GLY A 59 -0.42 13.12 1.39
CA GLY A 59 0.58 13.94 2.10
C GLY A 59 0.03 14.64 3.34
N ALA A 60 -1.19 14.31 3.78
CA ALA A 60 -1.88 14.98 4.87
C ALA A 60 -1.91 14.13 6.16
N TRP A 61 -2.14 14.78 7.29
CA TRP A 61 -2.35 14.12 8.56
C TRP A 61 -3.75 13.54 8.68
N PRO A 62 -3.98 12.52 9.53
CA PRO A 62 -5.29 11.94 9.77
C PRO A 62 -6.36 12.97 10.15
N THR A 63 -6.00 13.99 10.90
CA THR A 63 -6.89 15.12 11.25
C THR A 63 -7.36 15.93 10.05
N SER A 64 -6.59 15.95 8.97
CA SER A 64 -6.92 16.68 7.74
C SER A 64 -7.70 15.83 6.75
N HIS A 65 -7.28 14.57 6.53
CA HIS A 65 -7.99 13.69 5.59
C HIS A 65 -9.16 12.91 6.24
N GLY A 66 -9.33 13.00 7.57
CA GLY A 66 -10.50 12.45 8.28
C GLY A 66 -10.51 10.92 8.43
N SER A 67 -9.47 10.19 8.01
CA SER A 67 -9.38 8.74 8.16
C SER A 67 -8.61 8.37 9.42
N PHE A 68 -9.27 7.72 10.38
CA PHE A 68 -8.66 7.35 11.67
C PHE A 68 -8.64 5.84 11.94
N CYS A 69 -9.44 5.07 11.22
CA CYS A 69 -9.58 3.63 11.40
C CYS A 69 -9.89 2.93 10.08
N ILE A 70 -9.91 1.60 10.10
CA ILE A 70 -10.39 0.81 8.97
C ILE A 70 -11.89 1.07 8.82
N PRO A 71 -12.39 1.31 7.59
CA PRO A 71 -13.79 1.69 7.36
C PRO A 71 -14.73 0.49 7.50
N THR A 72 -14.88 -0.01 8.71
CA THR A 72 -15.82 -1.08 9.05
C THR A 72 -17.12 -0.58 9.67
N SER A 73 -17.22 0.73 9.97
CA SER A 73 -18.37 1.34 10.65
C SER A 73 -18.83 2.61 9.96
N GLU A 74 -20.09 3.00 10.23
CA GLU A 74 -20.68 4.24 9.71
C GLU A 74 -19.92 5.51 10.13
N LEU A 75 -19.22 5.48 11.25
CA LEU A 75 -18.39 6.58 11.74
C LEU A 75 -17.27 6.97 10.75
N ASN A 76 -16.85 6.06 9.93
CA ASN A 76 -15.78 6.30 8.93
C ASN A 76 -16.31 6.80 7.58
N ARG A 77 -17.61 6.90 7.41
CA ARG A 77 -18.28 7.47 6.23
C ARG A 77 -18.49 8.97 6.33
N ALA A 78 -18.12 9.60 7.46
CA ALA A 78 -18.16 11.05 7.58
C ALA A 78 -17.37 11.67 6.43
N ALA A 79 -17.96 12.69 5.80
CA ALA A 79 -17.41 13.37 4.62
C ALA A 79 -15.92 13.68 4.81
N ARG A 80 -15.09 12.95 4.07
CA ARG A 80 -13.66 13.21 4.02
C ARG A 80 -13.43 14.39 3.09
N PRO A 81 -12.56 15.33 3.44
CA PRO A 81 -12.12 16.34 2.49
C PRO A 81 -11.57 15.64 1.26
N GLN A 82 -12.01 16.02 0.08
CA GLN A 82 -11.42 15.55 -1.18
C GLN A 82 -10.06 16.24 -1.33
N LEU A 83 -9.04 15.58 -0.83
CA LEU A 83 -7.66 16.05 -0.98
C LEU A 83 -7.06 15.44 -2.26
N PRO A 84 -6.25 16.21 -3.01
CA PRO A 84 -5.55 15.64 -4.15
C PRO A 84 -4.64 14.52 -3.70
N THR A 85 -4.60 13.46 -4.48
CA THR A 85 -3.71 12.31 -4.22
C THR A 85 -2.39 12.47 -4.99
N LEU A 86 -1.36 11.76 -4.56
CA LEU A 86 -0.11 11.64 -5.30
C LEU A 86 -0.36 11.28 -6.78
N PHE A 87 -1.33 10.40 -7.04
CA PHE A 87 -1.67 9.97 -8.40
C PHE A 87 -2.33 11.08 -9.21
N SER A 88 -3.30 11.80 -8.63
CA SER A 88 -3.95 12.92 -9.33
C SER A 88 -2.94 14.00 -9.69
N LEU A 89 -2.04 14.35 -8.76
CA LEU A 89 -1.01 15.35 -8.98
C LEU A 89 0.03 14.90 -10.04
N LEU A 90 0.45 13.64 -10.02
CA LEU A 90 1.35 13.10 -11.05
C LEU A 90 0.69 13.06 -12.43
N LYS A 91 -0.58 12.72 -12.48
CA LYS A 91 -1.36 12.70 -13.72
C LYS A 91 -1.48 14.10 -14.34
N GLU A 92 -1.70 15.13 -13.54
CA GLU A 92 -1.67 16.54 -13.98
C GLU A 92 -0.31 16.93 -14.60
N GLN A 93 0.77 16.30 -14.17
CA GLN A 93 2.11 16.47 -14.71
C GLN A 93 2.43 15.55 -15.90
N GLY A 94 1.42 14.87 -16.45
CA GLY A 94 1.55 14.00 -17.62
C GLY A 94 2.15 12.63 -17.35
N TYR A 95 2.24 12.19 -16.10
CA TYR A 95 2.63 10.82 -15.77
C TYR A 95 1.48 9.85 -16.04
N ARG A 96 1.83 8.68 -16.56
CA ARG A 96 0.95 7.51 -16.51
C ARG A 96 1.15 6.83 -15.17
N THR A 97 0.06 6.55 -14.46
CA THR A 97 0.07 6.07 -13.10
C THR A 97 -0.46 4.64 -13.00
N GLY A 98 0.07 3.85 -12.08
CA GLY A 98 -0.37 2.49 -11.84
C GLY A 98 -0.29 2.11 -10.37
N TRP A 99 -1.19 1.26 -9.94
CA TRP A 99 -1.17 0.64 -8.63
C TRP A 99 -1.37 -0.87 -8.74
N VAL A 100 -0.56 -1.62 -8.00
CA VAL A 100 -0.66 -3.08 -7.92
C VAL A 100 -0.68 -3.50 -6.47
N GLY A 101 -1.69 -4.25 -6.06
CA GLY A 101 -1.83 -4.81 -4.73
C GLY A 101 -2.85 -4.08 -3.85
N LYS A 102 -2.63 -4.11 -2.53
CA LYS A 102 -3.55 -3.56 -1.53
C LYS A 102 -3.62 -2.03 -1.60
N TYR A 103 -4.74 -1.49 -2.01
CA TYR A 103 -4.99 -0.05 -2.02
C TYR A 103 -5.51 0.45 -0.66
N HIS A 104 -6.64 -0.04 -0.24
CA HIS A 104 -7.22 0.13 1.11
C HIS A 104 -7.21 1.59 1.60
N HIS A 105 -7.42 2.54 0.69
CA HIS A 105 -7.45 3.96 1.00
C HIS A 105 -8.86 4.39 1.39
N GLU A 106 -9.87 3.92 0.65
CA GLU A 106 -11.29 4.15 0.90
C GLU A 106 -12.04 2.83 0.93
N LEU A 107 -13.33 2.90 1.27
CA LEU A 107 -14.24 1.78 1.14
C LEU A 107 -14.21 1.28 -0.32
N GLU A 108 -13.70 0.06 -0.49
CA GLU A 108 -13.92 -0.78 -1.66
C GLU A 108 -13.67 -0.12 -3.03
N CYS A 109 -12.40 0.13 -3.32
CA CYS A 109 -11.99 0.28 -4.72
C CYS A 109 -11.87 -1.11 -5.34
N ASP A 110 -12.99 -1.68 -5.77
CA ASP A 110 -13.05 -3.02 -6.35
C ASP A 110 -12.87 -3.01 -7.86
N GLU A 111 -13.03 -1.84 -8.50
CA GLU A 111 -13.02 -1.69 -9.93
C GLU A 111 -11.95 -0.73 -10.43
N PRO A 112 -11.36 -0.99 -11.61
CA PRO A 112 -10.51 -0.03 -12.30
C PRO A 112 -11.27 1.29 -12.51
N GLY A 113 -10.67 2.41 -12.08
CA GLY A 113 -11.25 3.74 -12.19
C GLY A 113 -11.83 4.30 -10.90
N GLN A 114 -11.96 3.52 -9.85
CA GLN A 114 -12.39 4.01 -8.52
C GLN A 114 -11.24 4.67 -7.75
N ALA A 115 -10.00 4.31 -8.05
CA ALA A 115 -8.83 4.96 -7.47
C ALA A 115 -8.51 6.24 -8.25
N GLU A 116 -8.84 7.40 -7.68
CA GLU A 116 -8.67 8.70 -8.34
C GLU A 116 -7.22 8.93 -8.80
N GLY A 117 -7.07 9.25 -10.09
CA GLY A 117 -5.78 9.50 -10.73
C GLY A 117 -4.96 8.27 -11.09
N VAL A 118 -5.46 7.06 -10.89
CA VAL A 118 -4.78 5.81 -11.25
C VAL A 118 -5.25 5.32 -12.62
N ASP A 119 -4.33 5.23 -13.59
CA ASP A 119 -4.64 4.78 -14.97
C ASP A 119 -4.70 3.24 -15.06
N GLU A 120 -3.86 2.54 -14.31
CA GLU A 120 -3.85 1.07 -14.25
C GLU A 120 -3.96 0.60 -12.79
N PHE A 121 -5.01 -0.13 -12.49
CA PHE A 121 -5.27 -0.65 -11.16
C PHE A 121 -5.38 -2.18 -11.16
N VAL A 122 -4.52 -2.85 -10.40
CA VAL A 122 -4.54 -4.31 -10.19
C VAL A 122 -4.72 -4.57 -8.70
N PRO A 123 -5.95 -4.77 -8.24
CA PRO A 123 -6.22 -4.99 -6.82
C PRO A 123 -5.68 -6.34 -6.33
N LEU A 124 -5.51 -6.45 -5.01
CA LEU A 124 -4.91 -7.62 -4.37
C LEU A 124 -5.62 -8.94 -4.74
N TRP A 125 -6.95 -8.96 -4.79
CA TRP A 125 -7.74 -10.17 -5.14
C TRP A 125 -7.59 -10.61 -6.59
N HIS A 126 -7.14 -9.76 -7.49
CA HIS A 126 -6.78 -10.18 -8.85
C HIS A 126 -5.50 -11.03 -8.89
N TYR A 127 -4.71 -11.01 -7.81
CA TYR A 127 -3.49 -11.80 -7.72
C TYR A 127 -3.79 -13.30 -7.81
N GLY A 128 -4.85 -13.78 -7.15
CA GLY A 128 -5.29 -15.17 -7.25
C GLY A 128 -5.58 -15.60 -8.69
N LYS A 129 -6.32 -14.80 -9.44
CA LYS A 129 -6.61 -15.04 -10.87
C LYS A 129 -5.34 -14.98 -11.73
N TYR A 130 -4.42 -14.08 -11.43
CA TYR A 130 -3.14 -13.98 -12.12
C TYR A 130 -2.27 -15.22 -11.92
N VAL A 131 -2.14 -15.68 -10.68
CA VAL A 131 -1.38 -16.88 -10.30
C VAL A 131 -1.95 -18.11 -11.02
N GLU A 132 -3.26 -18.28 -11.00
CA GLU A 132 -3.96 -19.35 -11.69
C GLU A 132 -3.73 -19.34 -13.20
N LYS A 133 -3.87 -18.17 -13.85
CA LYS A 133 -3.61 -17.99 -15.28
C LYS A 133 -2.15 -18.29 -15.66
N LYS A 134 -1.22 -18.08 -14.74
CA LYS A 134 0.21 -18.36 -14.93
C LYS A 134 0.60 -19.79 -14.60
N GLY A 135 -0.32 -20.63 -14.12
CA GLY A 135 -0.03 -21.98 -13.69
C GLY A 135 0.92 -22.04 -12.48
N ILE A 136 0.99 -20.99 -11.70
CA ILE A 136 1.82 -20.93 -10.48
C ILE A 136 1.08 -21.71 -9.40
N PRO A 137 1.68 -22.75 -8.79
CA PRO A 137 1.03 -23.50 -7.72
C PRO A 137 0.61 -22.57 -6.58
N LYS A 138 -0.65 -22.66 -6.17
CA LYS A 138 -1.09 -21.98 -4.94
C LYS A 138 -0.35 -22.60 -3.77
N VAL A 139 0.39 -21.80 -3.03
CA VAL A 139 0.94 -22.25 -1.74
C VAL A 139 -0.24 -22.42 -0.79
N PRO A 140 -0.44 -23.60 -0.21
CA PRO A 140 -1.47 -23.78 0.80
C PRO A 140 -1.19 -22.81 1.96
N THR A 141 -2.09 -21.87 2.17
CA THR A 141 -2.01 -20.96 3.30
C THR A 141 -2.88 -21.51 4.41
N ASP A 142 -2.33 -22.39 5.23
CA ASP A 142 -3.04 -22.93 6.42
C ASP A 142 -3.44 -21.83 7.43
N HIS A 143 -2.88 -20.64 7.28
CA HIS A 143 -3.10 -19.50 8.19
C HIS A 143 -2.98 -18.16 7.47
N GLY A 144 -3.53 -18.01 6.28
CA GLY A 144 -3.59 -16.72 5.61
C GLY A 144 -4.56 -15.77 6.35
N PRO A 145 -4.22 -14.48 6.51
CA PRO A 145 -5.14 -13.48 7.07
C PRO A 145 -6.36 -13.23 6.17
N PHE A 146 -6.41 -13.86 5.04
CA PHE A 146 -7.52 -13.88 4.08
C PHE A 146 -8.01 -15.31 3.98
N GLY A 147 -8.77 -15.76 5.01
CA GLY A 147 -9.48 -17.02 4.95
C GLY A 147 -10.33 -17.08 3.68
N ASP A 148 -10.42 -18.24 3.06
CA ASP A 148 -11.33 -18.51 1.96
C ASP A 148 -12.75 -18.14 2.41
N GLU A 149 -13.19 -16.93 2.15
CA GLU A 149 -14.60 -16.61 2.16
C GLU A 149 -15.18 -17.18 0.86
N ASN A 150 -15.87 -18.32 1.00
CA ASN A 150 -16.72 -18.93 -0.02
C ASN A 150 -17.86 -18.00 -0.44
#